data_8f9692b689437660716ad632c3b64f9d
#
_entry.id   8f9692b689437660716ad632c3b64f9d
#
_cell.length_a   1.000
_cell.length_b   1.000
_cell.length_c   1.000
_cell.angle_alpha   90.00
_cell.angle_beta   90.00
_cell.angle_gamma   90.00
#
_symmetry.space_group_name_H-M   'P 1'
#
loop_
_entity.id
_entity.type
_entity.pdbx_description
1 polymer ?
#
loop_
_entity_poly.entity_id
_entity_poly.type
_entity_poly.pdbx_seq_one_letter_code
_entity_poly.pdbx_strand_id
1 'polypeptide(L)'
;MTNNTINPAQAFEITSLINATEQSIASRILAKTTGGNLTLFAFDKGQGLSEHSAPFDAIVMVIEGELTLIIDGQPVKAVPGTLVRMPANIPHAVEAPQAAKMLLIMLREITLNAN
;
A
#
# COMPACT_ATOMS: atom_id res chain seq x y z
N MET A 1 7.33 -10.55 20.40
CA MET A 1 6.78 -9.74 19.29
C MET A 1 7.09 -10.44 17.96
N THR A 2 6.07 -10.64 17.18
CA THR A 2 6.24 -11.31 15.89
C THR A 2 6.83 -10.33 14.88
N ASN A 3 7.91 -10.72 14.23
CA ASN A 3 8.50 -9.96 13.15
C ASN A 3 7.77 -10.34 11.85
N ASN A 4 7.03 -9.41 11.24
CA ASN A 4 6.26 -9.64 10.02
C ASN A 4 7.04 -9.34 8.74
N THR A 5 8.29 -8.89 8.86
CA THR A 5 9.12 -8.64 7.68
C THR A 5 9.49 -9.95 7.00
N ILE A 6 9.72 -9.89 5.68
CA ILE A 6 10.12 -11.08 4.94
C ILE A 6 11.57 -11.42 5.22
N ASN A 7 11.88 -12.72 5.24
CA ASN A 7 13.26 -13.19 5.43
C ASN A 7 14.13 -12.83 4.23
N PRO A 8 15.42 -12.53 4.45
CA PRO A 8 16.32 -12.23 3.34
C PRO A 8 16.62 -13.45 2.47
N ALA A 9 16.97 -13.20 1.22
CA ALA A 9 17.46 -14.20 0.28
C ALA A 9 16.50 -15.35 0.01
N GLN A 10 15.19 -15.08 0.08
CA GLN A 10 14.15 -16.06 -0.22
C GLN A 10 13.12 -15.43 -1.16
N ALA A 11 12.54 -16.25 -2.02
CA ALA A 11 11.46 -15.83 -2.89
C ALA A 11 10.13 -16.15 -2.25
N PHE A 12 9.22 -15.20 -2.27
CA PHE A 12 7.87 -15.35 -1.73
C PHE A 12 6.83 -15.05 -2.81
N GLU A 13 5.78 -15.85 -2.84
CA GLU A 13 4.64 -15.55 -3.69
C GLU A 13 3.82 -14.44 -3.01
N ILE A 14 3.84 -13.26 -3.58
CA ILE A 14 3.33 -12.05 -2.93
C ILE A 14 1.84 -12.14 -2.57
N THR A 15 1.03 -12.80 -3.39
CA THR A 15 -0.40 -12.94 -3.12
C THR A 15 -0.71 -13.82 -1.91
N SER A 16 0.25 -14.68 -1.50
CA SER A 16 0.06 -15.57 -0.36
C SER A 16 0.50 -14.96 0.96
N LEU A 17 1.13 -13.78 0.94
CA LEU A 17 1.70 -13.18 2.15
C LEU A 17 0.68 -12.51 3.05
N ILE A 18 -0.53 -12.26 2.57
CA ILE A 18 -1.57 -11.60 3.33
C ILE A 18 -2.96 -12.02 2.85
N ASN A 19 -3.90 -12.07 3.77
CA ASN A 19 -5.31 -12.30 3.46
C ASN A 19 -6.16 -11.44 4.38
N ALA A 20 -7.25 -10.88 3.86
CA ALA A 20 -8.24 -10.21 4.67
C ALA A 20 -9.25 -11.23 5.19
N THR A 21 -9.75 -10.99 6.40
CA THR A 21 -10.92 -11.69 6.90
C THR A 21 -12.17 -10.92 6.51
N GLU A 22 -13.33 -11.57 6.69
CA GLU A 22 -14.61 -10.97 6.33
C GLU A 22 -14.79 -9.59 6.97
N GLN A 23 -15.18 -8.61 6.17
CA GLN A 23 -15.44 -7.22 6.58
C GLN A 23 -14.24 -6.52 7.21
N SER A 24 -13.04 -6.90 6.81
CA SER A 24 -11.84 -6.35 7.42
C SER A 24 -10.82 -5.89 6.39
N ILE A 25 -9.81 -5.20 6.91
CA ILE A 25 -8.59 -4.83 6.20
C ILE A 25 -7.43 -5.42 7.00
N ALA A 26 -6.53 -6.10 6.33
CA ALA A 26 -5.30 -6.58 6.95
C ALA A 26 -4.12 -5.82 6.37
N SER A 27 -3.07 -5.63 7.16
CA SER A 27 -1.82 -5.03 6.70
C SER A 27 -0.63 -5.80 7.23
N ARG A 28 0.45 -5.81 6.44
CA ARG A 28 1.70 -6.46 6.83
C ARG A 28 2.88 -5.66 6.27
N ILE A 29 3.77 -5.24 7.14
CA ILE A 29 5.00 -4.57 6.75
C ILE A 29 6.02 -5.64 6.34
N LEU A 30 6.42 -5.63 5.07
CA LEU A 30 7.37 -6.60 4.53
C LEU A 30 8.82 -6.19 4.78
N ALA A 31 9.10 -4.90 4.71
CA ALA A 31 10.43 -4.35 4.93
C ALA A 31 10.29 -2.88 5.36
N LYS A 32 11.20 -2.44 6.21
CA LYS A 32 11.16 -1.07 6.73
C LYS A 32 12.57 -0.55 6.97
N THR A 33 12.83 0.66 6.51
CA THR A 33 14.06 1.41 6.77
C THR A 33 13.70 2.85 7.09
N THR A 34 14.69 3.67 7.41
CA THR A 34 14.45 5.11 7.59
C THR A 34 14.01 5.78 6.29
N GLY A 35 14.38 5.22 5.14
CA GLY A 35 14.01 5.75 3.83
C GLY A 35 12.63 5.35 3.34
N GLY A 36 11.92 4.49 4.06
CA GLY A 36 10.59 4.08 3.66
C GLY A 36 10.23 2.68 4.08
N ASN A 37 9.12 2.19 3.53
CA ASN A 37 8.70 0.81 3.83
C ASN A 37 7.90 0.23 2.67
N LEU A 38 7.77 -1.09 2.70
CA LEU A 38 6.91 -1.86 1.83
C LEU A 38 5.85 -2.51 2.70
N THR A 39 4.58 -2.18 2.46
CA THR A 39 3.47 -2.71 3.24
C THR A 39 2.43 -3.33 2.31
N LEU A 40 2.05 -4.56 2.61
CA LEU A 40 0.93 -5.20 1.94
C LEU A 40 -0.37 -4.85 2.64
N PHE A 41 -1.42 -4.64 1.85
CA PHE A 41 -2.79 -4.49 2.33
C PHE A 41 -3.68 -5.50 1.63
N ALA A 42 -4.56 -6.11 2.40
CA ALA A 42 -5.63 -6.94 1.86
C ALA A 42 -6.96 -6.36 2.32
N PHE A 43 -7.86 -6.17 1.38
CA PHE A 43 -9.18 -5.56 1.63
C PHE A 43 -10.25 -6.59 1.32
N ASP A 44 -11.20 -6.76 2.22
CA ASP A 44 -12.44 -7.42 1.86
C ASP A 44 -13.30 -6.46 1.02
N LYS A 45 -14.25 -7.01 0.29
CA LYS A 45 -15.18 -6.23 -0.53
C LYS A 45 -15.85 -5.14 0.29
N GLY A 46 -15.85 -3.91 -0.23
CA GLY A 46 -16.48 -2.77 0.41
C GLY A 46 -15.63 -2.06 1.44
N GLN A 47 -14.46 -2.56 1.73
CA GLN A 47 -13.53 -1.91 2.66
C GLN A 47 -12.67 -0.87 1.95
N GLY A 48 -12.03 0.00 2.71
CA GLY A 48 -11.18 1.03 2.13
C GLY A 48 -10.40 1.77 3.20
N LEU A 49 -9.56 2.69 2.74
CA LEU A 49 -8.81 3.60 3.59
C LEU A 49 -9.36 5.00 3.38
N SER A 50 -9.72 5.67 4.46
CA SER A 50 -10.28 7.02 4.40
C SER A 50 -9.26 8.03 3.88
N GLU A 51 -9.75 9.16 3.38
CA GLU A 51 -8.90 10.20 2.83
C GLU A 51 -7.90 10.71 3.84
N HIS A 52 -6.65 10.78 3.42
CA HIS A 52 -5.53 11.31 4.20
C HIS A 52 -4.43 11.76 3.23
N SER A 53 -3.43 12.42 3.76
CA SER A 53 -2.24 12.79 3.00
C SER A 53 -1.00 12.46 3.81
N ALA A 54 0.14 12.37 3.12
CA ALA A 54 1.42 12.10 3.74
C ALA A 54 2.47 13.02 3.13
N PRO A 55 3.52 13.38 3.88
CA PRO A 55 4.55 14.29 3.39
C PRO A 55 5.59 13.62 2.49
N PHE A 56 5.28 12.47 1.92
CA PHE A 56 6.17 11.73 1.03
C PHE A 56 5.35 11.03 -0.05
N ASP A 57 6.03 10.71 -1.16
CA ASP A 57 5.41 9.96 -2.25
C ASP A 57 5.14 8.52 -1.84
N ALA A 58 4.06 7.96 -2.35
CA ALA A 58 3.77 6.54 -2.23
C ALA A 58 3.40 5.97 -3.59
N ILE A 59 3.75 4.71 -3.81
CA ILE A 59 3.40 4.01 -5.04
C ILE A 59 2.55 2.81 -4.65
N VAL A 60 1.40 2.68 -5.30
CA VAL A 60 0.51 1.52 -5.13
C VAL A 60 0.69 0.59 -6.30
N MET A 61 0.94 -0.68 -6.01
CA MET A 61 0.90 -1.75 -7.00
C MET A 61 -0.21 -2.72 -6.61
N VAL A 62 -1.23 -2.84 -7.45
CA VAL A 62 -2.30 -3.82 -7.22
C VAL A 62 -1.78 -5.20 -7.61
N ILE A 63 -1.94 -6.18 -6.73
CA ILE A 63 -1.48 -7.56 -6.97
C ILE A 63 -2.61 -8.55 -7.13
N GLU A 64 -3.81 -8.20 -6.67
CA GLU A 64 -4.99 -9.05 -6.80
C GLU A 64 -6.25 -8.19 -6.69
N GLY A 65 -7.26 -8.49 -7.50
CA GLY A 65 -8.51 -7.73 -7.50
C GLY A 65 -8.38 -6.37 -8.15
N GLU A 66 -9.27 -5.46 -7.79
CA GLU A 66 -9.31 -4.11 -8.34
C GLU A 66 -9.52 -3.12 -7.21
N LEU A 67 -8.81 -2.00 -7.28
CA LEU A 67 -8.96 -0.90 -6.33
C LEU A 67 -9.32 0.38 -7.07
N THR A 68 -10.09 1.24 -6.42
CA THR A 68 -10.29 2.61 -6.85
C THR A 68 -9.49 3.51 -5.92
N LEU A 69 -8.51 4.20 -6.48
CA LEU A 69 -7.71 5.18 -5.74
C LEU A 69 -8.28 6.55 -6.02
N ILE A 70 -8.65 7.29 -4.98
CA ILE A 70 -9.17 8.64 -5.14
C ILE A 70 -8.05 9.60 -4.78
N ILE A 71 -7.49 10.26 -5.80
CA ILE A 71 -6.32 11.13 -5.64
C ILE A 71 -6.73 12.54 -6.01
N ASP A 72 -6.64 13.46 -5.04
CA ASP A 72 -7.09 14.84 -5.20
C ASP A 72 -8.53 14.91 -5.73
N GLY A 73 -9.38 14.05 -5.18
CA GLY A 73 -10.78 13.94 -5.57
C GLY A 73 -11.06 13.22 -6.87
N GLN A 74 -10.04 12.77 -7.59
CA GLN A 74 -10.20 12.09 -8.88
C GLN A 74 -10.05 10.58 -8.74
N PRO A 75 -11.02 9.79 -9.20
CA PRO A 75 -10.91 8.33 -9.12
C PRO A 75 -9.96 7.79 -10.18
N VAL A 76 -9.10 6.87 -9.75
CA VAL A 76 -8.17 6.15 -10.60
C VAL A 76 -8.43 4.66 -10.39
N LYS A 77 -8.79 3.96 -11.44
CA LYS A 77 -9.00 2.52 -11.39
C LYS A 77 -7.66 1.81 -11.52
N ALA A 78 -7.32 1.00 -10.53
CA ALA A 78 -6.06 0.26 -10.51
C ALA A 78 -6.33 -1.24 -10.52
N VAL A 79 -5.64 -1.95 -11.40
CA VAL A 79 -5.82 -3.39 -11.63
C VAL A 79 -4.47 -4.10 -11.44
N PRO A 80 -4.47 -5.45 -11.30
CA PRO A 80 -3.23 -6.17 -11.11
C PRO A 80 -2.18 -5.85 -12.18
N GLY A 81 -0.96 -5.61 -11.75
CA GLY A 81 0.15 -5.26 -12.63
C GLY A 81 0.29 -3.78 -12.93
N THR A 82 -0.59 -2.93 -12.39
CA THR A 82 -0.47 -1.47 -12.58
C THR A 82 0.16 -0.80 -11.38
N LEU A 83 0.84 0.30 -11.64
CA LEU A 83 1.44 1.16 -10.63
C LEU A 83 0.76 2.53 -10.65
N VAL A 84 0.46 3.06 -9.49
CA VAL A 84 -0.07 4.41 -9.37
C VAL A 84 0.77 5.17 -8.33
N ARG A 85 1.29 6.33 -8.71
CA ARG A 85 2.01 7.20 -7.80
C ARG A 85 1.03 8.15 -7.12
N MET A 86 1.03 8.17 -5.80
CA MET A 86 0.28 9.12 -4.99
C MET A 86 1.26 10.18 -4.48
N PRO A 87 1.17 11.42 -5.01
CA PRO A 87 2.16 12.45 -4.67
C PRO A 87 2.10 12.88 -3.21
N ALA A 88 3.25 13.33 -2.71
CA ALA A 88 3.35 13.90 -1.36
C ALA A 88 2.37 15.05 -1.18
N ASN A 89 1.76 15.14 0.00
CA ASN A 89 0.86 16.22 0.43
C ASN A 89 -0.44 16.36 -0.37
N ILE A 90 -0.76 15.39 -1.23
CA ILE A 90 -2.02 15.37 -1.97
C ILE A 90 -2.97 14.38 -1.30
N PRO A 91 -4.21 14.78 -0.97
CA PRO A 91 -5.17 13.88 -0.35
C PRO A 91 -5.48 12.68 -1.22
N HIS A 92 -5.54 11.50 -0.60
CA HIS A 92 -5.87 10.28 -1.31
C HIS A 92 -6.66 9.33 -0.40
N ALA A 93 -7.49 8.50 -1.05
CA ALA A 93 -8.28 7.46 -0.39
C ALA A 93 -8.24 6.20 -1.23
N VAL A 94 -8.58 5.07 -0.64
CA VAL A 94 -8.63 3.78 -1.31
C VAL A 94 -9.98 3.15 -1.09
N GLU A 95 -10.59 2.63 -2.15
CA GLU A 95 -11.84 1.88 -2.07
C GLU A 95 -11.67 0.53 -2.75
N ALA A 96 -12.19 -0.52 -2.13
CA ALA A 96 -12.15 -1.87 -2.68
C ALA A 96 -13.58 -2.29 -3.10
N PRO A 97 -13.97 -2.10 -4.38
CA PRO A 97 -15.28 -2.56 -4.83
C PRO A 97 -15.41 -4.09 -4.81
N GLN A 98 -14.28 -4.79 -4.89
CA GLN A 98 -14.17 -6.24 -4.72
C GLN A 98 -13.02 -6.51 -3.78
N ALA A 99 -12.92 -7.74 -3.28
CA ALA A 99 -11.76 -8.14 -2.48
C ALA A 99 -10.48 -7.91 -3.29
N ALA A 100 -9.48 -7.30 -2.68
CA ALA A 100 -8.27 -6.88 -3.39
C ALA A 100 -7.07 -6.87 -2.48
N LYS A 101 -5.89 -6.92 -3.09
CA LYS A 101 -4.60 -6.80 -2.39
C LYS A 101 -3.71 -5.82 -3.13
N MET A 102 -2.97 -5.02 -2.37
CA MET A 102 -2.01 -4.07 -2.94
C MET A 102 -0.72 -4.05 -2.15
N LEU A 103 0.36 -3.71 -2.84
CA LEU A 103 1.63 -3.36 -2.22
C LEU A 103 1.73 -1.84 -2.20
N LEU A 104 1.96 -1.29 -1.02
CA LEU A 104 2.20 0.14 -0.84
C LEU A 104 3.68 0.35 -0.59
N ILE A 105 4.30 1.14 -1.46
CA ILE A 105 5.72 1.48 -1.38
C ILE A 105 5.79 2.94 -0.94
N MET A 106 6.28 3.17 0.27
CA MET A 106 6.42 4.53 0.82
C MET A 106 7.87 4.97 0.71
N LEU A 107 8.08 6.10 0.04
CA LEU A 107 9.40 6.65 -0.25
C LEU A 107 9.60 7.91 0.58
N ARG A 108 10.37 7.81 1.64
CA ARG A 108 10.68 8.96 2.49
C ARG A 108 12.00 9.59 2.07
N GLU A 109 12.01 10.90 1.97
CA GLU A 109 13.25 11.62 1.79
C GLU A 109 13.93 11.79 3.14
N ILE A 110 15.22 11.49 3.17
CA ILE A 110 16.04 11.75 4.34
C ILE A 110 16.72 13.09 4.13
N THR A 111 16.35 14.07 4.96
CA THR A 111 17.00 15.37 4.93
C THR A 111 18.27 15.31 5.75
N LEU A 112 19.40 15.48 5.08
CA LEU A 112 20.68 15.59 5.77
C LEU A 112 20.88 17.04 6.17
N ASN A 113 20.97 17.30 7.48
CA ASN A 113 21.32 18.61 7.98
C ASN A 113 22.82 18.80 7.82
N ALA A 114 23.21 19.66 6.88
CA ALA A 114 24.61 19.99 6.63
C ALA A 114 25.04 21.11 7.58
N ASN A 115 25.26 20.78 8.83
CA ASN A 115 25.74 21.75 9.82
C ASN A 115 27.08 21.33 10.38
#